data_e2e769573f9de8e228a47f002b67858a
#
_entry.id   e2e769573f9de8e228a47f002b67858a
#
_cell.length_a   1.000
_cell.length_b   1.000
_cell.length_c   1.000
_cell.angle_alpha   90.00
_cell.angle_beta   90.00
_cell.angle_gamma   90.00
#
_symmetry.space_group_name_H-M   'P 1'
#
loop_
_entity.id
_entity.type
_entity.pdbx_description
1 polymer ?
#
loop_
_entity_poly.entity_id
_entity_poly.type
_entity_poly.pdbx_seq_one_letter_code
_entity_poly.pdbx_strand_id
1 'polypeptide(L)'
;NKGTGNLPGMKYENYVYEGYGPGGVAIMMEVMTDNKNRTVPDIRHIMSNNGGNLGESGCVNWMFEKKGTITLAKVGVDEEELLEKSLELGAEDFVSDNDLIEITTSQEAFGDVSSGLEKEGYEIEGEVGLSPINSVNVSGFDAKQLFELLEKLEENEDIQKVYSNFDLDESEMESLL
;
A
#
# COMPACT_ATOMS: atom_id res chain seq x y z
N ASN A 1 21.33 -14.35 9.87
CA ASN A 1 21.48 -14.19 9.54
C ASN A 1 21.86 -14.30 9.09
N LYS A 2 21.98 -14.21 9.18
CA LYS A 2 22.37 -14.29 8.66
C LYS A 2 22.73 -14.41 8.04
N GLY A 3 22.32 -14.94 8.42
CA GLY A 3 23.15 -15.55 7.54
C GLY A 3 23.57 -14.65 6.66
N THR A 4 23.34 -14.53 6.13
CA THR A 4 23.66 -13.46 5.41
C THR A 4 24.82 -12.72 5.93
N GLY A 5 25.81 -13.29 6.34
CA GLY A 5 26.95 -12.58 6.80
C GLY A 5 26.62 -11.51 7.79
N ASN A 6 25.71 -11.77 8.65
CA ASN A 6 25.37 -10.82 9.67
C ASN A 6 26.56 -10.50 10.52
N LEU A 7 26.85 -9.24 10.65
CA LEU A 7 27.89 -8.80 11.55
C LEU A 7 27.38 -8.91 12.96
N PRO A 8 28.26 -9.24 13.92
CA PRO A 8 27.86 -9.27 15.31
C PRO A 8 27.25 -7.94 15.73
N GLY A 9 26.11 -7.99 16.34
CA GLY A 9 25.42 -6.80 16.80
C GLY A 9 24.51 -6.13 15.79
N MET A 10 24.55 -6.55 14.55
CA MET A 10 23.66 -6.02 13.53
C MET A 10 22.52 -7.01 13.32
N LYS A 11 21.33 -6.60 13.65
CA LYS A 11 20.16 -7.41 13.47
C LYS A 11 19.00 -6.54 13.03
N TYR A 12 18.52 -6.77 11.82
CA TYR A 12 17.36 -6.05 11.32
C TYR A 12 16.10 -6.75 11.78
N GLU A 13 15.14 -5.97 12.23
CA GLU A 13 13.84 -6.46 12.64
C GLU A 13 12.75 -5.69 11.95
N ASN A 14 11.63 -6.36 11.73
CA ASN A 14 10.48 -5.75 11.09
C ASN A 14 9.50 -5.24 12.14
N TYR A 15 9.01 -4.03 11.90
CA TYR A 15 8.03 -3.41 12.78
C TYR A 15 6.92 -2.81 11.92
N VAL A 16 5.75 -2.66 12.51
CA VAL A 16 4.66 -1.93 11.87
C VAL A 16 4.28 -0.78 12.78
N TYR A 17 4.32 0.42 12.25
CA TYR A 17 3.92 1.62 12.98
C TYR A 17 2.66 2.20 12.37
N GLU A 18 1.86 2.86 13.19
CA GLU A 18 0.55 3.35 12.82
C GLU A 18 0.38 4.79 13.25
N GLY A 19 -0.35 5.55 12.47
CA GLY A 19 -0.60 6.93 12.81
C GLY A 19 -1.66 7.56 11.93
N TYR A 20 -1.78 8.87 12.05
CA TYR A 20 -2.74 9.65 11.29
C TYR A 20 -2.03 10.75 10.53
N GLY A 21 -2.51 11.02 9.33
CA GLY A 21 -2.02 12.12 8.51
C GLY A 21 -3.03 13.25 8.43
N PRO A 22 -2.72 14.27 7.62
CA PRO A 22 -3.64 15.40 7.42
C PRO A 22 -5.02 14.93 6.98
N GLY A 23 -6.06 15.56 7.52
CA GLY A 23 -7.42 15.20 7.18
C GLY A 23 -7.96 13.97 7.90
N GLY A 24 -7.19 13.40 8.83
CA GLY A 24 -7.63 12.21 9.56
C GLY A 24 -7.36 10.90 8.83
N VAL A 25 -6.49 10.93 7.83
CA VAL A 25 -6.14 9.74 7.05
C VAL A 25 -5.34 8.76 7.89
N ALA A 26 -5.73 7.49 7.87
CA ALA A 26 -5.00 6.45 8.58
C ALA A 26 -3.76 6.07 7.78
N ILE A 27 -2.63 5.92 8.45
CA ILE A 27 -1.36 5.57 7.82
C ILE A 27 -0.73 4.40 8.55
N MET A 28 -0.29 3.39 7.80
CA MET A 28 0.47 2.28 8.35
C MET A 28 1.79 2.19 7.63
N MET A 29 2.86 1.91 8.36
CA MET A 29 4.20 1.86 7.82
C MET A 29 4.86 0.54 8.18
N GLU A 30 5.36 -0.18 7.19
CA GLU A 30 6.18 -1.36 7.41
C GLU A 30 7.63 -0.91 7.44
N VAL A 31 8.29 -1.18 8.53
CA VAL A 31 9.64 -0.69 8.81
C VAL A 31 10.58 -1.87 9.05
N MET A 32 11.77 -1.77 8.49
CA MET A 32 12.85 -2.72 8.77
C MET A 32 14.04 -1.92 9.25
N THR A 33 14.48 -2.15 10.47
CA THR A 33 15.59 -1.40 11.05
C THR A 33 16.37 -2.25 12.05
N ASP A 34 17.65 -1.92 12.15
CA ASP A 34 18.52 -2.52 13.18
C ASP A 34 18.50 -1.71 14.47
N ASN A 35 17.85 -0.54 14.44
CA ASN A 35 17.82 0.35 15.60
C ASN A 35 16.52 1.18 15.64
N LYS A 36 15.49 0.61 16.23
CA LYS A 36 14.20 1.29 16.33
C LYS A 36 14.28 2.58 17.17
N ASN A 37 15.26 2.68 18.06
CA ASN A 37 15.43 3.88 18.88
C ASN A 37 15.87 5.08 18.04
N ARG A 38 16.45 4.83 16.87
CA ARG A 38 16.76 5.87 15.90
C ARG A 38 15.56 6.11 14.98
N THR A 39 14.92 5.03 14.51
CA THR A 39 13.87 5.10 13.51
C THR A 39 12.58 5.73 14.02
N VAL A 40 12.15 5.38 15.23
CA VAL A 40 10.89 5.88 15.78
C VAL A 40 10.88 7.41 15.94
N PRO A 41 11.93 8.03 16.50
CA PRO A 41 11.95 9.50 16.56
C PRO A 41 11.95 10.14 15.18
N ASP A 42 12.63 9.56 14.20
CA ASP A 42 12.64 10.08 12.84
C ASP A 42 11.24 10.07 12.23
N ILE A 43 10.54 8.95 12.37
CA ILE A 43 9.18 8.82 11.85
C ILE A 43 8.25 9.81 12.56
N ARG A 44 8.36 9.91 13.87
CA ARG A 44 7.54 10.84 14.65
C ARG A 44 7.76 12.28 14.20
N HIS A 45 9.02 12.64 13.94
CA HIS A 45 9.38 13.96 13.47
C HIS A 45 8.78 14.26 12.09
N ILE A 46 8.90 13.29 11.16
CA ILE A 46 8.33 13.44 9.82
C ILE A 46 6.82 13.62 9.89
N MET A 47 6.14 12.79 10.68
CA MET A 47 4.70 12.88 10.84
C MET A 47 4.29 14.24 11.40
N SER A 48 4.91 14.64 12.49
CA SER A 48 4.57 15.91 13.18
C SER A 48 4.80 17.12 12.30
N ASN A 49 5.87 17.13 11.52
CA ASN A 49 6.20 18.25 10.66
C ASN A 49 5.30 18.39 9.45
N ASN A 50 4.53 17.37 9.15
CA ASN A 50 3.70 17.35 7.94
C ASN A 50 2.22 17.13 8.25
N GLY A 51 1.79 17.59 9.42
CA GLY A 51 0.36 17.61 9.76
C GLY A 51 -0.20 16.33 10.29
N GLY A 52 0.64 15.35 10.57
CA GLY A 52 0.21 14.09 11.12
C GLY A 52 0.76 13.83 12.49
N ASN A 53 0.53 12.63 13.00
CA ASN A 53 1.15 12.23 14.23
C ASN A 53 1.22 10.70 14.32
N LEU A 54 2.27 10.22 14.96
CA LEU A 54 2.47 8.80 15.17
C LEU A 54 1.62 8.35 16.35
N GLY A 55 0.83 7.30 16.15
CA GLY A 55 -0.05 6.79 17.18
C GLY A 55 0.48 5.52 17.82
N GLU A 56 -0.33 4.94 18.67
CA GLU A 56 0.02 3.70 19.32
C GLU A 56 -0.32 2.50 18.43
N SER A 57 0.32 1.38 18.70
CA SER A 57 0.06 0.15 17.98
C SER A 57 -1.42 -0.22 18.11
N GLY A 58 -2.05 -0.54 16.98
CA GLY A 58 -3.46 -0.89 16.96
C GLY A 58 -4.41 0.26 16.73
N CYS A 59 -3.91 1.50 16.62
CA CYS A 59 -4.82 2.65 16.49
C CYS A 59 -5.52 2.71 15.12
N VAL A 60 -4.91 2.19 14.07
CA VAL A 60 -5.52 2.21 12.73
C VAL A 60 -5.50 0.87 12.01
N ASN A 61 -4.88 -0.17 12.55
CA ASN A 61 -4.75 -1.42 11.82
C ASN A 61 -6.09 -2.08 11.52
N TRP A 62 -7.12 -1.82 12.31
CA TRP A 62 -8.47 -2.33 12.07
C TRP A 62 -9.15 -1.70 10.86
N MET A 63 -8.57 -0.61 10.34
CA MET A 63 -9.09 0.06 9.14
C MET A 63 -8.57 -0.54 7.85
N PHE A 64 -7.71 -1.54 7.95
CA PHE A 64 -7.10 -2.20 6.79
C PHE A 64 -7.30 -3.70 6.88
N GLU A 65 -7.29 -4.34 5.72
CA GLU A 65 -7.30 -5.80 5.66
C GLU A 65 -6.32 -6.26 4.58
N LYS A 66 -5.87 -7.50 4.69
CA LYS A 66 -4.97 -8.04 3.68
C LYS A 66 -5.75 -8.46 2.45
N LYS A 67 -5.29 -7.99 1.29
CA LYS A 67 -5.89 -8.30 0.00
C LYS A 67 -4.78 -8.60 -0.99
N GLY A 68 -5.13 -9.37 -2.02
CA GLY A 68 -4.26 -9.56 -3.15
C GLY A 68 -4.61 -8.54 -4.22
N THR A 69 -3.60 -7.99 -4.86
CA THR A 69 -3.79 -7.05 -5.96
C THR A 69 -2.99 -7.56 -7.15
N ILE A 70 -3.64 -7.70 -8.29
CA ILE A 70 -3.03 -8.14 -9.53
C ILE A 70 -3.18 -7.02 -10.54
N THR A 71 -2.07 -6.62 -11.14
CA THR A 71 -2.05 -5.53 -12.11
C THR A 71 -1.51 -6.03 -13.43
N LEU A 72 -2.10 -5.60 -14.53
CA LEU A 72 -1.58 -5.93 -15.85
C LEU A 72 -1.89 -4.79 -16.84
N ALA A 73 -1.10 -4.75 -17.90
CA ALA A 73 -1.29 -3.76 -18.94
C ALA A 73 -2.55 -4.11 -19.74
N LYS A 74 -3.32 -3.09 -20.09
CA LYS A 74 -4.57 -3.25 -20.81
C LYS A 74 -4.36 -3.57 -22.29
N VAL A 75 -3.21 -3.22 -22.84
CA VAL A 75 -2.93 -3.39 -24.26
C VAL A 75 -2.95 -4.86 -24.66
N GLY A 76 -3.74 -5.19 -25.68
CA GLY A 76 -3.81 -6.56 -26.17
C GLY A 76 -4.67 -7.51 -25.36
N VAL A 77 -5.40 -7.00 -24.40
CA VAL A 77 -6.22 -7.81 -23.50
C VAL A 77 -7.69 -7.68 -23.85
N ASP A 78 -8.38 -8.82 -23.92
CA ASP A 78 -9.83 -8.83 -24.03
C ASP A 78 -10.39 -8.69 -22.62
N GLU A 79 -10.90 -7.51 -22.28
CA GLU A 79 -11.34 -7.20 -20.93
C GLU A 79 -12.51 -8.06 -20.46
N GLU A 80 -13.44 -8.37 -21.36
CA GLU A 80 -14.60 -9.20 -21.00
C GLU A 80 -14.18 -10.62 -20.64
N GLU A 81 -13.29 -11.18 -21.43
CA GLU A 81 -12.77 -12.51 -21.18
C GLU A 81 -11.96 -12.54 -19.88
N LEU A 82 -11.14 -11.53 -19.67
CA LEU A 82 -10.34 -11.43 -18.45
C LEU A 82 -11.23 -11.27 -17.23
N LEU A 83 -12.27 -10.46 -17.32
CA LEU A 83 -13.21 -10.27 -16.23
C LEU A 83 -13.88 -11.58 -15.85
N GLU A 84 -14.42 -12.30 -16.84
CA GLU A 84 -15.06 -13.58 -16.59
C GLU A 84 -14.11 -14.59 -15.94
N LYS A 85 -12.90 -14.69 -16.49
CA LYS A 85 -11.90 -15.61 -15.99
C LYS A 85 -11.49 -15.26 -14.55
N SER A 86 -11.30 -13.98 -14.28
CA SER A 86 -10.92 -13.52 -12.95
C SER A 86 -11.98 -13.87 -11.92
N LEU A 87 -13.25 -13.65 -12.25
CA LEU A 87 -14.35 -13.96 -11.34
C LEU A 87 -14.46 -15.46 -11.10
N GLU A 88 -14.29 -16.26 -12.14
CA GLU A 88 -14.31 -17.73 -12.00
C GLU A 88 -13.23 -18.22 -11.05
N LEU A 89 -12.06 -17.58 -11.09
CA LEU A 89 -10.92 -17.95 -10.24
C LEU A 89 -11.06 -17.47 -8.80
N GLY A 90 -11.98 -16.55 -8.53
CA GLY A 90 -12.22 -16.09 -7.19
C GLY A 90 -11.92 -14.62 -6.92
N ALA A 91 -11.74 -13.81 -7.97
CA ALA A 91 -11.50 -12.37 -7.78
C ALA A 91 -12.74 -11.70 -7.20
N GLU A 92 -12.49 -10.68 -6.38
CA GLU A 92 -13.56 -9.91 -5.73
C GLU A 92 -13.93 -8.65 -6.49
N ASP A 93 -12.95 -8.03 -7.16
CA ASP A 93 -13.18 -6.78 -7.84
C ASP A 93 -12.29 -6.68 -9.08
N PHE A 94 -12.71 -5.87 -10.03
CA PHE A 94 -12.02 -5.71 -11.30
C PHE A 94 -12.20 -4.25 -11.74
N VAL A 95 -11.10 -3.52 -11.87
CA VAL A 95 -11.12 -2.13 -12.29
C VAL A 95 -10.27 -1.98 -13.54
N SER A 96 -10.86 -1.40 -14.58
CA SER A 96 -10.13 -1.11 -15.81
C SER A 96 -9.97 0.39 -15.93
N ASP A 97 -8.73 0.84 -16.01
CA ASP A 97 -8.40 2.24 -16.18
C ASP A 97 -7.82 2.43 -17.58
N ASN A 98 -7.28 3.61 -17.88
CA ASN A 98 -6.80 3.92 -19.23
C ASN A 98 -5.73 2.95 -19.74
N ASP A 99 -4.76 2.64 -18.92
CA ASP A 99 -3.62 1.82 -19.33
C ASP A 99 -3.48 0.52 -18.57
N LEU A 100 -4.14 0.40 -17.43
CA LEU A 100 -3.95 -0.72 -16.53
C LEU A 100 -5.28 -1.34 -16.11
N ILE A 101 -5.20 -2.63 -15.80
CA ILE A 101 -6.31 -3.34 -15.20
C ILE A 101 -5.84 -3.79 -13.82
N GLU A 102 -6.68 -3.56 -12.81
CA GLU A 102 -6.40 -3.96 -11.45
C GLU A 102 -7.45 -4.95 -10.98
N ILE A 103 -7.00 -6.10 -10.51
CA ILE A 103 -7.87 -7.16 -10.01
C ILE A 103 -7.60 -7.35 -8.54
N THR A 104 -8.63 -7.32 -7.73
CA THR A 104 -8.51 -7.46 -6.28
C THR A 104 -9.05 -8.82 -5.85
N THR A 105 -8.32 -9.48 -4.96
CA THR A 105 -8.70 -10.79 -4.44
C THR A 105 -8.58 -10.79 -2.92
N SER A 106 -9.19 -11.78 -2.28
CA SER A 106 -8.87 -12.05 -0.89
C SER A 106 -7.43 -12.57 -0.81
N GLN A 107 -6.85 -12.55 0.37
CA GLN A 107 -5.52 -13.13 0.57
C GLN A 107 -5.51 -14.61 0.21
N GLU A 108 -6.58 -15.32 0.58
CA GLU A 108 -6.70 -16.76 0.34
C GLU A 108 -6.82 -17.10 -1.15
N ALA A 109 -7.54 -16.30 -1.90
CA ALA A 109 -7.77 -16.56 -3.32
C ALA A 109 -6.64 -16.07 -4.21
N PHE A 110 -5.73 -15.27 -3.70
CA PHE A 110 -4.69 -14.64 -4.50
C PHE A 110 -3.87 -15.64 -5.31
N GLY A 111 -3.46 -16.73 -4.69
CA GLY A 111 -2.67 -17.76 -5.37
C GLY A 111 -3.40 -18.39 -6.54
N ASP A 112 -4.67 -18.73 -6.34
CA ASP A 112 -5.48 -19.36 -7.38
C ASP A 112 -5.74 -18.42 -8.55
N VAL A 113 -6.04 -17.15 -8.24
CA VAL A 113 -6.29 -16.15 -9.29
C VAL A 113 -5.01 -15.89 -10.08
N SER A 114 -3.90 -15.66 -9.39
CA SER A 114 -2.61 -15.39 -10.04
C SER A 114 -2.18 -16.54 -10.94
N SER A 115 -2.19 -17.74 -10.40
CA SER A 115 -1.76 -18.92 -11.15
C SER A 115 -2.67 -19.18 -12.35
N GLY A 116 -3.97 -19.03 -12.15
CA GLY A 116 -4.94 -19.26 -13.24
C GLY A 116 -4.75 -18.28 -14.37
N LEU A 117 -4.51 -17.01 -14.06
CA LEU A 117 -4.28 -16.00 -15.08
C LEU A 117 -2.96 -16.22 -15.82
N GLU A 118 -1.92 -16.59 -15.10
CA GLU A 118 -0.63 -16.88 -15.74
C GLU A 118 -0.74 -18.09 -16.69
N LYS A 119 -1.51 -19.11 -16.31
CA LYS A 119 -1.74 -20.28 -17.17
C LYS A 119 -2.48 -19.91 -18.44
N GLU A 120 -3.31 -18.88 -18.39
CA GLU A 120 -4.02 -18.40 -19.57
C GLU A 120 -3.16 -17.51 -20.45
N GLY A 121 -1.93 -17.24 -20.04
CA GLY A 121 -0.98 -16.48 -20.82
C GLY A 121 -0.90 -14.98 -20.50
N TYR A 122 -1.57 -14.54 -19.46
CA TYR A 122 -1.49 -13.13 -19.07
C TYR A 122 -0.20 -12.84 -18.32
N GLU A 123 0.41 -11.70 -18.64
CA GLU A 123 1.57 -11.23 -17.91
C GLU A 123 1.08 -10.31 -16.79
N ILE A 124 1.20 -10.79 -15.57
CA ILE A 124 0.65 -10.07 -14.41
C ILE A 124 1.73 -9.75 -13.41
N GLU A 125 1.47 -8.71 -12.62
CA GLU A 125 2.24 -8.40 -11.42
C GLU A 125 1.28 -8.49 -10.26
N GLY A 126 1.66 -9.19 -9.21
CA GLY A 126 0.76 -9.36 -8.08
C GLY A 126 1.47 -9.28 -6.76
N GLU A 127 0.76 -8.81 -5.75
CA GLU A 127 1.26 -8.79 -4.40
C GLU A 127 0.11 -8.86 -3.41
N VAL A 128 0.41 -9.37 -2.22
CA VAL A 128 -0.54 -9.34 -1.11
C VAL A 128 -0.09 -8.20 -0.20
N GLY A 129 -1.00 -7.31 0.11
CA GLY A 129 -0.70 -6.17 0.96
C GLY A 129 -1.93 -5.72 1.71
N LEU A 130 -1.80 -4.60 2.41
CA LEU A 130 -2.90 -4.04 3.16
C LEU A 130 -3.75 -3.17 2.25
N SER A 131 -5.06 -3.28 2.42
CA SER A 131 -6.01 -2.49 1.66
C SER A 131 -6.99 -1.85 2.61
N PRO A 132 -7.34 -0.57 2.44
CA PRO A 132 -8.27 0.08 3.36
C PRO A 132 -9.68 -0.47 3.21
N ILE A 133 -10.34 -0.67 4.34
CA ILE A 133 -11.73 -1.10 4.36
C ILE A 133 -12.63 0.10 4.04
N ASN A 134 -12.27 1.25 4.59
CA ASN A 134 -12.96 2.51 4.34
C ASN A 134 -11.94 3.57 3.97
N SER A 135 -12.32 4.50 3.12
CA SER A 135 -11.42 5.59 2.74
C SER A 135 -11.89 6.92 3.32
N VAL A 136 -10.92 7.83 3.46
CA VAL A 136 -11.16 9.19 3.93
C VAL A 136 -10.91 10.14 2.77
N ASN A 137 -11.89 10.95 2.42
CA ASN A 137 -11.77 11.90 1.34
C ASN A 137 -10.96 13.11 1.81
N VAL A 138 -9.94 13.47 1.05
CA VAL A 138 -9.12 14.65 1.34
C VAL A 138 -9.09 15.56 0.13
N SER A 139 -8.91 16.85 0.39
CA SER A 139 -8.88 17.84 -0.67
C SER A 139 -8.07 19.06 -0.22
N GLY A 140 -7.72 19.91 -1.19
CA GLY A 140 -7.08 21.17 -0.93
C GLY A 140 -5.76 21.05 -0.19
N PHE A 141 -5.63 21.84 0.87
CA PHE A 141 -4.41 21.89 1.65
C PHE A 141 -4.07 20.54 2.32
N ASP A 142 -5.09 19.85 2.82
CA ASP A 142 -4.89 18.55 3.45
C ASP A 142 -4.33 17.53 2.47
N ALA A 143 -4.84 17.50 1.25
CA ALA A 143 -4.36 16.57 0.23
C ALA A 143 -2.90 16.87 -0.12
N LYS A 144 -2.57 18.14 -0.30
CA LYS A 144 -1.22 18.55 -0.62
C LYS A 144 -0.25 18.18 0.49
N GLN A 145 -0.63 18.47 1.73
CA GLN A 145 0.20 18.16 2.89
C GLN A 145 0.37 16.65 3.06
N LEU A 146 -0.69 15.89 2.82
CA LEU A 146 -0.64 14.44 2.90
C LEU A 146 0.36 13.86 1.89
N PHE A 147 0.33 14.35 0.66
CA PHE A 147 1.27 13.85 -0.35
C PHE A 147 2.72 14.18 0.00
N GLU A 148 2.96 15.34 0.59
CA GLU A 148 4.30 15.69 1.07
C GLU A 148 4.73 14.75 2.19
N LEU A 149 3.81 14.42 3.10
CA LEU A 149 4.09 13.48 4.17
C LEU A 149 4.42 12.09 3.62
N LEU A 150 3.61 11.57 2.72
CA LEU A 150 3.83 10.25 2.15
C LEU A 150 5.17 10.18 1.40
N GLU A 151 5.50 11.23 0.67
CA GLU A 151 6.76 11.29 -0.05
C GLU A 151 7.95 11.23 0.92
N LYS A 152 7.88 11.99 2.01
CA LYS A 152 8.96 12.00 3.01
C LYS A 152 9.09 10.67 3.73
N LEU A 153 7.96 10.00 3.98
CA LEU A 153 8.00 8.68 4.58
C LEU A 153 8.66 7.67 3.64
N GLU A 154 8.33 7.73 2.36
CA GLU A 154 8.91 6.83 1.38
C GLU A 154 10.40 7.07 1.16
N GLU A 155 10.89 8.29 1.39
CA GLU A 155 12.31 8.60 1.29
C GLU A 155 13.13 8.04 2.45
N ASN A 156 12.49 7.68 3.55
CA ASN A 156 13.19 7.13 4.70
C ASN A 156 13.66 5.71 4.41
N GLU A 157 14.95 5.45 4.58
CA GLU A 157 15.55 4.15 4.25
C GLU A 157 14.99 2.99 5.06
N ASP A 158 14.54 3.24 6.28
CA ASP A 158 14.04 2.20 7.16
C ASP A 158 12.59 1.83 6.85
N ILE A 159 11.85 2.72 6.18
CA ILE A 159 10.45 2.47 5.84
C ILE A 159 10.39 1.72 4.52
N GLN A 160 9.87 0.51 4.55
CA GLN A 160 9.80 -0.36 3.37
C GLN A 160 8.52 -0.13 2.58
N LYS A 161 7.42 0.16 3.28
CA LYS A 161 6.14 0.33 2.62
C LYS A 161 5.23 1.22 3.46
N VAL A 162 4.43 2.04 2.79
CA VAL A 162 3.47 2.92 3.45
C VAL A 162 2.09 2.64 2.88
N TYR A 163 1.12 2.45 3.77
CA TYR A 163 -0.27 2.27 3.38
C TYR A 163 -1.10 3.41 3.96
N SER A 164 -2.08 3.86 3.21
CA SER A 164 -2.96 4.93 3.67
C SER A 164 -4.36 4.73 3.08
N ASN A 165 -5.35 5.32 3.74
CA ASN A 165 -6.74 5.15 3.34
C ASN A 165 -7.36 6.43 2.76
N PHE A 166 -6.54 7.28 2.15
CA PHE A 166 -7.07 8.49 1.55
C PHE A 166 -7.76 8.21 0.22
N ASP A 167 -8.67 9.11 -0.16
CA ASP A 167 -9.32 9.10 -1.44
C ASP A 167 -9.33 10.53 -1.99
N LEU A 168 -9.14 10.67 -3.29
CA LEU A 168 -9.09 11.97 -3.96
C LEU A 168 -9.97 11.96 -5.20
N ASP A 169 -10.60 13.09 -5.48
CA ASP A 169 -11.28 13.29 -6.76
C ASP A 169 -10.26 13.47 -7.87
N GLU A 170 -10.64 13.15 -9.09
CA GLU A 170 -9.75 13.33 -10.25
C GLU A 170 -9.28 14.78 -10.40
N SER A 171 -10.17 15.73 -10.12
CA SER A 171 -9.83 17.15 -10.23
C SER A 171 -8.76 17.54 -9.22
N GLU A 172 -8.80 16.95 -8.03
CA GLU A 172 -7.78 17.20 -7.02
C GLU A 172 -6.44 16.60 -7.42
N MET A 173 -6.46 15.40 -8.01
CA MET A 173 -5.24 14.76 -8.49
C MET A 173 -4.57 15.59 -9.56
N GLU A 174 -5.35 16.13 -10.50
CA GLU A 174 -4.82 16.98 -11.55
C GLU A 174 -4.19 18.25 -11.00
N SER A 175 -4.80 18.85 -9.98
CA SER A 175 -4.27 20.08 -9.42
C SER A 175 -2.99 19.87 -8.62
N LEU A 176 -2.72 18.65 -8.18
CA LEU A 176 -1.53 18.32 -7.41
C LEU A 176 -0.35 17.89 -8.29
N LEU A 177 -0.63 17.58 -9.55
CA LEU A 177 0.40 17.24 -10.51
C LEU A 177 0.87 18.52 -11.20
#